data_9ac8ac4f25e3988e35de61d652dc231f
#
_entry.id   9ac8ac4f25e3988e35de61d652dc231f
#
_cell.length_a   1.000
_cell.length_b   1.000
_cell.length_c   1.000
_cell.angle_alpha   90.00
_cell.angle_beta   90.00
_cell.angle_gamma   90.00
#
_symmetry.space_group_name_H-M   'P 1'
#
loop_
_entity.id
_entity.type
_entity.pdbx_description
1 polymer ?
#
loop_
_entity_poly.entity_id
_entity_poly.type
_entity_poly.pdbx_seq_one_letter_code
_entity_poly.pdbx_strand_id
1 'polypeptide(L)'
;FSEDIDIAISEAWTLSGNQLKMLIKRTAKSMTEGLQEINMPGFTSKGSHYHKAYYSYPRAVDTLQVGAIKAGQLLVEINSFANPYPFQKCKLQSFLTEFLQKTGNEKLVEEYEMHPFEVNVLDRRRTLTEKLVSLLRCSLADNYMPELAAKIRHFYDLHFLLNDKETRTYLESD
;
A
#
# COMPACT_ATOMS: atom_id res chain seq x y z
N PHE A 1 6.61 8.66 1.05
CA PHE A 1 6.89 7.27 1.48
C PHE A 1 5.59 6.67 2.01
N SER A 2 5.23 5.45 1.58
CA SER A 2 4.16 4.69 2.20
C SER A 2 4.71 3.98 3.43
N GLU A 3 3.99 4.04 4.54
CA GLU A 3 4.32 3.36 5.81
C GLU A 3 3.51 2.07 5.97
N ASP A 4 2.71 1.75 4.96
CA ASP A 4 1.73 0.69 4.91
C ASP A 4 1.84 -0.11 3.60
N ILE A 5 1.36 -1.34 3.64
CA ILE A 5 1.18 -2.19 2.47
C ILE A 5 -0.33 -2.32 2.23
N ASP A 6 -0.80 -1.73 1.13
CA ASP A 6 -2.18 -1.80 0.69
C ASP A 6 -2.34 -2.82 -0.43
N ILE A 7 -3.19 -3.82 -0.22
CA ILE A 7 -3.50 -4.88 -1.19
C ILE A 7 -4.98 -4.91 -1.49
N ALA A 8 -5.32 -4.90 -2.76
CA ALA A 8 -6.66 -5.13 -3.22
C ALA A 8 -6.78 -6.51 -3.89
N ILE A 9 -7.80 -7.28 -3.50
CA ILE A 9 -8.10 -8.58 -4.10
C ILE A 9 -8.78 -8.35 -5.45
N SER A 10 -8.13 -8.81 -6.53
CA SER A 10 -8.74 -8.81 -7.86
C SER A 10 -9.85 -9.87 -7.96
N GLU A 11 -10.85 -9.58 -8.78
CA GLU A 11 -11.97 -10.51 -9.07
C GLU A 11 -12.71 -11.02 -7.82
N ALA A 12 -12.70 -10.22 -6.74
CA ALA A 12 -13.34 -10.57 -5.48
C ALA A 12 -14.84 -10.92 -5.63
N TRP A 13 -15.51 -10.37 -6.64
CA TRP A 13 -16.93 -10.62 -6.95
C TRP A 13 -17.20 -12.04 -7.47
N THR A 14 -16.18 -12.77 -7.93
CA THR A 14 -16.31 -14.17 -8.37
C THR A 14 -16.32 -15.16 -7.21
N LEU A 15 -15.98 -14.70 -6.00
CA LEU A 15 -15.81 -15.51 -4.82
C LEU A 15 -17.02 -15.40 -3.89
N SER A 16 -17.43 -16.51 -3.27
CA SER A 16 -18.36 -16.47 -2.15
C SER A 16 -17.73 -15.78 -0.94
N GLY A 17 -18.54 -15.24 -0.02
CA GLY A 17 -18.05 -14.57 1.19
C GLY A 17 -17.09 -15.43 2.01
N ASN A 18 -17.31 -16.75 2.10
CA ASN A 18 -16.41 -17.67 2.80
C ASN A 18 -15.07 -17.84 2.04
N GLN A 19 -15.13 -18.01 0.71
CA GLN A 19 -13.91 -18.12 -0.10
C GLN A 19 -13.07 -16.85 0.00
N LEU A 20 -13.70 -15.69 -0.10
CA LEU A 20 -13.03 -14.40 0.03
C LEU A 20 -12.39 -14.22 1.41
N LYS A 21 -13.11 -14.51 2.49
CA LYS A 21 -12.58 -14.48 3.85
C LYS A 21 -11.36 -15.38 4.02
N MET A 22 -11.43 -16.61 3.47
CA MET A 22 -10.31 -17.55 3.52
C MET A 22 -9.10 -17.07 2.71
N LEU A 23 -9.36 -16.48 1.53
CA LEU A 23 -8.30 -15.89 0.70
C LEU A 23 -7.60 -14.75 1.42
N ILE A 24 -8.36 -13.76 1.94
CA ILE A 24 -7.80 -12.64 2.70
C ILE A 24 -6.95 -13.13 3.88
N LYS A 25 -7.47 -14.08 4.66
CA LYS A 25 -6.74 -14.65 5.80
C LYS A 25 -5.45 -15.35 5.38
N ARG A 26 -5.48 -16.13 4.30
CA ARG A 26 -4.31 -16.82 3.77
C ARG A 26 -3.26 -15.83 3.24
N THR A 27 -3.70 -14.83 2.48
CA THR A 27 -2.83 -13.77 1.97
C THR A 27 -2.16 -13.01 3.11
N ALA A 28 -2.93 -12.57 4.11
CA ALA A 28 -2.38 -11.90 5.29
C ALA A 28 -1.32 -12.76 5.99
N LYS A 29 -1.63 -14.04 6.24
CA LYS A 29 -0.69 -14.97 6.88
C LYS A 29 0.60 -15.17 6.07
N SER A 30 0.48 -15.36 4.76
CA SER A 30 1.64 -15.58 3.88
C SER A 30 2.54 -14.35 3.80
N MET A 31 1.94 -13.16 3.72
CA MET A 31 2.70 -11.89 3.63
C MET A 31 3.40 -11.49 4.92
N THR A 32 2.88 -11.95 6.05
CA THR A 32 3.40 -11.58 7.37
C THR A 32 4.07 -12.75 8.08
N GLU A 33 4.47 -13.76 7.32
CA GLU A 33 5.20 -14.91 7.86
C GLU A 33 6.50 -14.45 8.53
N GLY A 34 6.72 -14.94 9.76
CA GLY A 34 7.86 -14.51 10.59
C GLY A 34 7.67 -13.18 11.34
N LEU A 35 6.58 -12.44 11.10
CA LEU A 35 6.25 -11.22 11.84
C LEU A 35 5.25 -11.51 12.96
N GLN A 36 5.35 -10.74 14.05
CA GLN A 36 4.43 -10.86 15.17
C GLN A 36 3.31 -9.80 15.06
N GLU A 37 2.06 -10.25 15.04
CA GLU A 37 0.91 -9.33 15.03
C GLU A 37 0.83 -8.55 16.36
N ILE A 38 0.57 -7.25 16.25
CA ILE A 38 0.36 -6.34 17.37
C ILE A 38 -1.14 -6.07 17.50
N ASN A 39 -1.72 -6.40 18.64
CA ASN A 39 -3.11 -6.03 18.89
C ASN A 39 -3.20 -4.53 19.22
N MET A 40 -3.83 -3.75 18.32
CA MET A 40 -4.09 -2.33 18.51
C MET A 40 -5.60 -2.09 18.52
N PRO A 41 -6.24 -2.00 19.72
CA PRO A 41 -7.66 -1.76 19.83
C PRO A 41 -8.10 -0.48 19.08
N GLY A 42 -9.17 -0.57 18.29
CA GLY A 42 -9.68 0.52 17.48
C GLY A 42 -8.99 0.69 16.11
N PHE A 43 -7.83 0.05 15.88
CA PHE A 43 -7.09 0.12 14.62
C PHE A 43 -7.04 -1.22 13.88
N THR A 44 -7.11 -2.34 14.59
CA THR A 44 -7.16 -3.68 13.98
C THR A 44 -8.60 -3.99 13.56
N SER A 45 -8.78 -4.38 12.30
CA SER A 45 -10.08 -4.81 11.77
C SER A 45 -9.91 -6.05 10.92
N LYS A 46 -10.68 -7.09 11.22
CA LYS A 46 -10.64 -8.40 10.52
C LYS A 46 -12.04 -8.82 10.14
N GLY A 47 -12.41 -8.55 8.91
CA GLY A 47 -13.71 -8.89 8.34
C GLY A 47 -13.62 -9.92 7.21
N SER A 48 -14.77 -10.18 6.57
CA SER A 48 -14.84 -11.02 5.37
C SER A 48 -14.34 -10.32 4.11
N HIS A 49 -14.32 -8.98 4.09
CA HIS A 49 -13.94 -8.14 2.95
C HIS A 49 -12.74 -7.26 3.20
N TYR A 50 -12.25 -7.24 4.44
CA TYR A 50 -11.20 -6.33 4.85
C TYR A 50 -10.37 -6.94 5.98
N HIS A 51 -9.06 -6.73 5.89
CA HIS A 51 -8.10 -7.06 6.94
C HIS A 51 -7.17 -5.87 7.10
N LYS A 52 -7.05 -5.39 8.34
CA LYS A 52 -6.12 -4.33 8.73
C LYS A 52 -5.47 -4.74 10.04
N ALA A 53 -4.17 -4.88 10.04
CA ALA A 53 -3.43 -5.25 11.25
C ALA A 53 -2.01 -4.69 11.23
N TYR A 54 -1.46 -4.45 12.40
CA TYR A 54 -0.08 -4.07 12.61
C TYR A 54 0.77 -5.28 12.97
N TYR A 55 1.98 -5.29 12.47
CA TYR A 55 2.96 -6.34 12.71
C TYR A 55 4.28 -5.73 13.18
N SER A 56 4.94 -6.38 14.14
CA SER A 56 6.28 -6.00 14.56
C SER A 56 7.34 -6.78 13.79
N TYR A 57 8.45 -6.12 13.53
CA TYR A 57 9.66 -6.74 13.00
C TYR A 57 10.88 -6.34 13.82
N PRO A 58 11.91 -7.20 13.91
CA PRO A 58 13.13 -6.90 14.64
C PRO A 58 13.84 -5.69 14.01
N ARG A 59 14.37 -4.80 14.86
CA ARG A 59 15.14 -3.65 14.42
C ARG A 59 16.62 -3.92 14.66
N ALA A 60 17.45 -3.65 13.65
CA ALA A 60 18.91 -3.75 13.78
C ALA A 60 19.51 -2.58 14.58
N VAL A 61 18.85 -1.41 14.55
CA VAL A 61 19.33 -0.18 15.21
C VAL A 61 18.13 0.56 15.79
N ASP A 62 18.27 1.08 17.01
CA ASP A 62 17.32 2.01 17.61
C ASP A 62 17.50 3.42 17.05
N THR A 63 16.86 3.68 15.92
CA THR A 63 16.86 4.99 15.29
C THR A 63 15.62 5.78 15.65
N LEU A 64 15.69 7.09 15.43
CA LEU A 64 14.60 8.03 15.64
C LEU A 64 13.29 7.57 14.95
N GLN A 65 12.19 7.80 15.63
CA GLN A 65 10.85 7.59 15.09
C GLN A 65 10.63 8.58 13.95
N VAL A 66 10.36 8.08 12.76
CA VAL A 66 10.05 8.89 11.57
C VAL A 66 8.69 8.44 11.04
N GLY A 67 7.77 9.38 10.92
CA GLY A 67 6.43 9.12 10.39
C GLY A 67 5.36 8.81 11.44
N ALA A 68 4.16 8.47 10.97
CA ALA A 68 2.99 8.21 11.80
C ALA A 68 2.99 6.80 12.42
N ILE A 69 3.63 5.84 11.76
CA ILE A 69 3.79 4.47 12.25
C ILE A 69 5.08 4.39 13.08
N LYS A 70 5.00 3.77 14.26
CA LYS A 70 6.17 3.57 15.10
C LYS A 70 7.20 2.70 14.36
N ALA A 71 8.45 3.10 14.41
CA ALA A 71 9.54 2.31 13.84
C ALA A 71 9.52 0.87 14.40
N GLY A 72 9.74 -0.12 13.55
CA GLY A 72 9.60 -1.55 13.90
C GLY A 72 8.17 -2.08 13.78
N GLN A 73 7.24 -1.28 13.25
CA GLN A 73 5.87 -1.69 12.97
C GLN A 73 5.57 -1.56 11.47
N LEU A 74 4.80 -2.49 10.95
CA LEU A 74 4.30 -2.52 9.59
C LEU A 74 2.78 -2.62 9.63
N LEU A 75 2.10 -1.71 8.95
CA LEU A 75 0.66 -1.81 8.73
C LEU A 75 0.41 -2.59 7.43
N VAL A 76 -0.44 -3.61 7.51
CA VAL A 76 -0.90 -4.37 6.34
C VAL A 76 -2.41 -4.23 6.22
N GLU A 77 -2.86 -3.71 5.09
CA GLU A 77 -4.26 -3.59 4.73
C GLU A 77 -4.56 -4.45 3.49
N ILE A 78 -5.57 -5.31 3.58
CA ILE A 78 -6.04 -6.13 2.45
C ILE A 78 -7.53 -5.88 2.32
N ASN A 79 -7.98 -5.48 1.15
CA ASN A 79 -9.38 -5.17 0.91
C ASN A 79 -9.89 -5.79 -0.40
N SER A 80 -11.22 -5.86 -0.52
CA SER A 80 -11.92 -6.38 -1.69
C SER A 80 -13.08 -5.47 -2.11
N PHE A 81 -13.07 -4.20 -1.69
CA PHE A 81 -14.18 -3.28 -1.89
C PHE A 81 -14.24 -2.70 -3.31
N ALA A 82 -13.10 -2.58 -3.96
CA ALA A 82 -13.00 -2.06 -5.31
C ALA A 82 -12.27 -3.06 -6.21
N ASN A 83 -12.65 -3.08 -7.49
CA ASN A 83 -11.87 -3.80 -8.49
C ASN A 83 -10.55 -3.05 -8.73
N PRO A 84 -9.37 -3.63 -8.44
CA PRO A 84 -8.09 -2.99 -8.63
C PRO A 84 -7.64 -3.02 -10.10
N TYR A 85 -8.49 -2.56 -11.00
CA TYR A 85 -8.25 -2.54 -12.45
C TYR A 85 -8.44 -1.13 -13.01
N PRO A 86 -7.63 -0.70 -13.99
CA PRO A 86 -6.49 -1.42 -14.57
C PRO A 86 -5.26 -1.46 -13.64
N PHE A 87 -4.44 -2.48 -13.81
CA PHE A 87 -3.14 -2.60 -13.15
C PHE A 87 -2.05 -2.89 -14.17
N GLN A 88 -0.80 -2.65 -13.80
CA GLN A 88 0.38 -2.97 -14.58
C GLN A 88 1.39 -3.77 -13.74
N LYS A 89 2.18 -4.61 -14.40
CA LYS A 89 3.28 -5.31 -13.74
C LYS A 89 4.44 -4.35 -13.52
N CYS A 90 4.87 -4.25 -12.28
CA CYS A 90 6.03 -3.46 -11.89
C CYS A 90 7.05 -4.34 -11.18
N LYS A 91 8.31 -4.12 -11.49
CA LYS A 91 9.43 -4.77 -10.79
C LYS A 91 9.73 -3.98 -9.53
N LEU A 92 9.69 -4.63 -8.39
CA LEU A 92 10.07 -4.05 -7.09
C LEU A 92 11.40 -4.64 -6.62
N GLN A 93 12.17 -3.81 -5.94
CA GLN A 93 13.38 -4.23 -5.22
C GLN A 93 13.55 -3.37 -3.98
N SER A 94 14.26 -3.89 -2.99
CA SER A 94 14.57 -3.13 -1.78
C SER A 94 15.60 -2.03 -2.05
N PHE A 95 15.58 -0.94 -1.29
CA PHE A 95 16.64 0.07 -1.34
C PHE A 95 18.02 -0.52 -1.01
N LEU A 96 18.07 -1.56 -0.16
CA LEU A 96 19.30 -2.27 0.13
C LEU A 96 19.84 -3.00 -1.11
N THR A 97 18.96 -3.69 -1.85
CA THR A 97 19.33 -4.33 -3.14
C THR A 97 19.89 -3.29 -4.11
N GLU A 98 19.19 -2.16 -4.27
CA GLU A 98 19.65 -1.08 -5.14
C GLU A 98 21.04 -0.53 -4.71
N PHE A 99 21.24 -0.33 -3.42
CA PHE A 99 22.53 0.11 -2.86
C PHE A 99 23.64 -0.91 -3.13
N LEU A 100 23.40 -2.19 -2.85
CA LEU A 100 24.38 -3.25 -3.08
C LEU A 100 24.78 -3.36 -4.55
N GLN A 101 23.83 -3.26 -5.46
CA GLN A 101 24.08 -3.24 -6.90
C GLN A 101 24.92 -2.03 -7.32
N LYS A 102 24.58 -0.83 -6.83
CA LYS A 102 25.32 0.41 -7.13
C LYS A 102 26.76 0.43 -6.56
N THR A 103 27.02 -0.34 -5.52
CA THR A 103 28.32 -0.40 -4.85
C THR A 103 29.16 -1.62 -5.24
N GLY A 104 28.71 -2.43 -6.23
CA GLY A 104 29.43 -3.61 -6.73
C GLY A 104 29.43 -4.80 -5.77
N ASN A 105 28.40 -4.87 -4.89
CA ASN A 105 28.25 -5.94 -3.90
C ASN A 105 27.10 -6.90 -4.28
N GLU A 106 26.90 -7.17 -5.57
CA GLU A 106 25.80 -8.04 -6.06
C GLU A 106 25.85 -9.44 -5.47
N LYS A 107 27.01 -9.94 -5.05
CA LYS A 107 27.14 -11.23 -4.37
C LYS A 107 26.28 -11.34 -3.12
N LEU A 108 26.10 -10.24 -2.39
CA LEU A 108 25.24 -10.20 -1.21
C LEU A 108 23.75 -10.28 -1.57
N VAL A 109 23.38 -9.77 -2.74
CA VAL A 109 22.00 -9.90 -3.24
C VAL A 109 21.66 -11.38 -3.47
N GLU A 110 22.61 -12.16 -4.05
CA GLU A 110 22.46 -13.61 -4.25
C GLU A 110 22.47 -14.36 -2.92
N GLU A 111 23.44 -14.06 -2.03
CA GLU A 111 23.63 -14.73 -0.75
C GLU A 111 22.39 -14.57 0.18
N TYR A 112 21.76 -13.39 0.17
CA TYR A 112 20.60 -13.08 1.02
C TYR A 112 19.26 -13.15 0.27
N GLU A 113 19.24 -13.70 -0.94
CA GLU A 113 18.02 -13.87 -1.77
C GLU A 113 17.20 -12.58 -1.95
N MET A 114 17.88 -11.42 -2.00
CA MET A 114 17.23 -10.11 -2.11
C MET A 114 16.94 -9.71 -3.56
N HIS A 115 16.47 -10.67 -4.37
CA HIS A 115 16.18 -10.45 -5.79
C HIS A 115 14.99 -9.53 -5.99
N PRO A 116 15.01 -8.71 -7.06
CA PRO A 116 13.81 -8.01 -7.51
C PRO A 116 12.70 -9.00 -7.89
N PHE A 117 11.46 -8.63 -7.59
CA PHE A 117 10.27 -9.44 -7.91
C PHE A 117 9.19 -8.60 -8.59
N GLU A 118 8.28 -9.25 -9.31
CA GLU A 118 7.19 -8.57 -10.00
C GLU A 118 5.92 -8.55 -9.14
N VAL A 119 5.23 -7.40 -9.15
CA VAL A 119 3.91 -7.22 -8.55
C VAL A 119 2.96 -6.53 -9.51
N ASN A 120 1.67 -6.76 -9.34
CA ASN A 120 0.64 -5.98 -10.00
C ASN A 120 0.42 -4.69 -9.20
N VAL A 121 0.66 -3.55 -9.82
CA VAL A 121 0.48 -2.22 -9.22
C VAL A 121 -0.70 -1.53 -9.90
N LEU A 122 -1.57 -0.93 -9.10
CA LEU A 122 -2.70 -0.15 -9.61
C LEU A 122 -2.20 0.95 -10.56
N ASP A 123 -2.88 1.11 -11.68
CA ASP A 123 -2.53 2.15 -12.67
C ASP A 123 -2.60 3.54 -12.04
N ARG A 124 -1.61 4.40 -12.39
CA ARG A 124 -1.50 5.77 -11.87
C ARG A 124 -2.73 6.62 -12.14
N ARG A 125 -3.35 6.45 -13.29
CA ARG A 125 -4.57 7.17 -13.68
C ARG A 125 -5.74 6.78 -12.78
N ARG A 126 -5.84 5.50 -12.42
CA ARG A 126 -6.83 5.02 -11.46
C ARG A 126 -6.57 5.60 -10.07
N THR A 127 -5.32 5.58 -9.61
CA THR A 127 -4.91 6.19 -8.34
C THR A 127 -5.22 7.68 -8.30
N LEU A 128 -4.93 8.41 -9.38
CA LEU A 128 -5.26 9.83 -9.54
C LEU A 128 -6.78 10.06 -9.36
N THR A 129 -7.59 9.31 -10.10
CA THR A 129 -9.06 9.44 -10.06
C THR A 129 -9.61 9.15 -8.66
N GLU A 130 -9.15 8.10 -8.00
CA GLU A 130 -9.60 7.73 -6.65
C GLU A 130 -9.25 8.81 -5.62
N LYS A 131 -8.06 9.40 -5.70
CA LYS A 131 -7.65 10.48 -4.80
C LYS A 131 -8.45 11.76 -5.05
N LEU A 132 -8.70 12.15 -6.31
CA LEU A 132 -9.56 13.27 -6.66
C LEU A 132 -10.99 13.06 -6.14
N VAL A 133 -11.59 11.91 -6.40
CA VAL A 133 -12.94 11.58 -5.90
C VAL A 133 -12.99 11.59 -4.37
N SER A 134 -11.95 11.08 -3.70
CA SER A 134 -11.86 11.12 -2.24
C SER A 134 -11.86 12.56 -1.70
N LEU A 135 -11.09 13.45 -2.29
CA LEU A 135 -11.05 14.87 -1.88
C LEU A 135 -12.36 15.60 -2.19
N LEU A 136 -12.97 15.33 -3.35
CA LEU A 136 -14.28 15.90 -3.69
C LEU A 136 -15.35 15.47 -2.68
N ARG A 137 -15.39 14.21 -2.28
CA ARG A 137 -16.32 13.74 -1.25
C ARG A 137 -16.09 14.45 0.10
N CYS A 138 -14.84 14.62 0.50
CA CYS A 138 -14.52 15.34 1.72
C CYS A 138 -14.94 16.83 1.64
N SER A 139 -14.78 17.46 0.47
CA SER A 139 -15.17 18.87 0.28
C SER A 139 -16.68 19.12 0.32
N LEU A 140 -17.49 18.08 0.12
CA LEU A 140 -18.95 18.13 0.18
C LEU A 140 -19.52 17.80 1.58
N ALA A 141 -18.67 17.45 2.54
CA ALA A 141 -19.11 17.19 3.91
C ALA A 141 -19.41 18.49 4.67
N ASP A 142 -20.38 18.46 5.59
CA ASP A 142 -20.74 19.62 6.40
C ASP A 142 -19.54 20.19 7.16
N ASN A 143 -18.64 19.34 7.61
CA ASN A 143 -17.40 19.73 8.28
C ASN A 143 -16.18 19.40 7.41
N TYR A 144 -16.10 20.01 6.24
CA TYR A 144 -15.13 19.67 5.20
C TYR A 144 -13.66 19.93 5.57
N MET A 145 -13.37 20.95 6.41
CA MET A 145 -11.98 21.33 6.71
C MET A 145 -11.21 20.23 7.45
N PRO A 146 -11.68 19.64 8.55
CA PRO A 146 -11.03 18.48 9.18
C PRO A 146 -10.95 17.26 8.27
N GLU A 147 -11.98 17.01 7.47
CA GLU A 147 -12.00 15.90 6.51
C GLU A 147 -10.90 16.04 5.45
N LEU A 148 -10.73 17.24 4.87
CA LEU A 148 -9.65 17.53 3.93
C LEU A 148 -8.28 17.49 4.61
N ALA A 149 -8.15 18.04 5.82
CA ALA A 149 -6.90 17.99 6.59
C ALA A 149 -6.46 16.55 6.88
N ALA A 150 -7.39 15.65 7.18
CA ALA A 150 -7.11 14.22 7.34
C ALA A 150 -6.60 13.55 6.06
N LYS A 151 -6.82 14.16 4.89
CA LYS A 151 -6.40 13.68 3.57
C LYS A 151 -5.19 14.44 3.00
N ILE A 152 -4.39 15.10 3.84
CA ILE A 152 -3.24 15.90 3.38
C ILE A 152 -2.29 15.12 2.48
N ARG A 153 -2.09 13.81 2.74
CA ARG A 153 -1.27 12.95 1.88
C ARG A 153 -1.82 12.80 0.47
N HIS A 154 -3.12 12.91 0.26
CA HIS A 154 -3.70 12.87 -1.10
C HIS A 154 -3.28 14.09 -1.92
N PHE A 155 -3.19 15.26 -1.31
CA PHE A 155 -2.69 16.45 -2.00
C PHE A 155 -1.22 16.30 -2.41
N TYR A 156 -0.40 15.73 -1.52
CA TYR A 156 1.00 15.41 -1.83
C TYR A 156 1.10 14.45 -3.01
N ASP A 157 0.37 13.35 -2.98
CA ASP A 157 0.39 12.35 -4.05
C ASP A 157 -0.12 12.93 -5.38
N LEU A 158 -1.19 13.74 -5.33
CA LEU A 158 -1.73 14.42 -6.51
C LEU A 158 -0.73 15.38 -7.12
N HIS A 159 0.08 16.07 -6.30
CA HIS A 159 1.14 16.94 -6.82
C HIS A 159 2.09 16.17 -7.74
N PHE A 160 2.53 14.97 -7.35
CA PHE A 160 3.41 14.14 -8.19
C PHE A 160 2.68 13.53 -9.38
N LEU A 161 1.47 13.03 -9.19
CA LEU A 161 0.66 12.44 -10.25
C LEU A 161 0.33 13.46 -11.35
N LEU A 162 0.02 14.71 -10.98
CA LEU A 162 -0.27 15.79 -11.92
C LEU A 162 0.97 16.32 -12.66
N ASN A 163 2.17 16.10 -12.12
CA ASN A 163 3.43 16.42 -12.80
C ASN A 163 3.92 15.29 -13.71
N ASP A 164 3.32 14.08 -13.63
CA ASP A 164 3.61 13.01 -14.56
C ASP A 164 2.92 13.24 -15.92
N LYS A 165 3.68 13.10 -17.00
CA LYS A 165 3.19 13.39 -18.37
C LYS A 165 2.00 12.50 -18.77
N GLU A 166 2.04 11.22 -18.41
CA GLU A 166 1.00 10.25 -18.78
C GLU A 166 -0.33 10.56 -18.07
N THR A 167 -0.29 10.84 -16.78
CA THR A 167 -1.49 11.20 -16.00
C THR A 167 -2.05 12.56 -16.42
N ARG A 168 -1.20 13.51 -16.77
CA ARG A 168 -1.63 14.81 -17.32
C ARG A 168 -2.37 14.64 -18.65
N THR A 169 -1.80 13.89 -19.58
CA THR A 169 -2.44 13.60 -20.88
C THR A 169 -3.78 12.88 -20.69
N TYR A 170 -3.87 11.97 -19.71
CA TYR A 170 -5.13 11.31 -19.38
C TYR A 170 -6.22 12.27 -18.89
N LEU A 171 -5.87 13.27 -18.09
CA LEU A 171 -6.84 14.28 -17.62
C LEU A 171 -7.30 15.24 -18.74
N GLU A 172 -6.48 15.42 -19.76
CA GLU A 172 -6.77 16.26 -20.91
C GLU A 172 -7.52 15.48 -22.03
N SER A 173 -7.66 14.15 -21.88
CA SER A 173 -8.41 13.32 -22.82
C SER A 173 -9.90 13.34 -22.48
N ASP A 174 -10.76 13.48 -23.51
CA ASP A 174 -12.23 13.42 -23.43
C ASP A 174 -12.75 12.06 -22.98
#